data_b2a49f52036af9c6023be5ac96f84a2a
#
_entry.id   b2a49f52036af9c6023be5ac96f84a2a
#
_cell.length_a   1.000
_cell.length_b   1.000
_cell.length_c   1.000
_cell.angle_alpha   90.00
_cell.angle_beta   90.00
_cell.angle_gamma   90.00
#
_symmetry.space_group_name_H-M   'P 1'
#
loop_
_entity.id
_entity.type
_entity.pdbx_description
1 polymer ?
#
loop_
_entity_poly.entity_id
_entity_poly.type
_entity_poly.pdbx_seq_one_letter_code
_entity_poly.pdbx_strand_id
1 'polypeptide(L)'
;MRVGLLLSALLLAFPVTREAQAPTPAETVIRGVVFDSLRMRPLAEATVQIAAATGGPWVRTYETDSKGTFEFTGVPDGTYVIGFFHASLDALGLVPTAFRIEVRAGPPIHATLAIPSPRSIARSLCGGNASSDSTGLFLGYIRGADNSMPRPDAQLVLRWVDVVIQKKSIGREVSTVEASSGPSGLAVACGIPLATPILVQAASAGDSSGAFEITVPSSGLYHRDVFVARFARTSVSTSDSSPSVALLHGQGRVHGRVTGATGRPIPDATVTVWGTGAATVTSENGEFTLGDLPAGTHTLEARSLGFVPSRQPVDIVSGAAGAAEVELANLGIMLDTIRVTSQRVFTRGLTDFDRRKRMGFGRFFDEREIERRNPIFLTDLLRAISGVYVVPGQSGGDDVLMRGGFGGAAMCRPDLIVDGVRQINDATFPVDMQVWGNQLRAVEVYSRPTSVPVEFQSMTGCGAIVVWTGMNR
;
A
#
# COMPACT_ATOMS: atom_id res chain seq x y z
N MET A 1 -120.19 -8.91 16.87
CA MET A 1 -119.70 -8.89 15.47
C MET A 1 -118.33 -8.12 15.45
N ARG A 2 -117.25 -8.89 15.42
CA ARG A 2 -115.92 -8.33 15.18
C ARG A 2 -115.16 -9.32 14.31
N VAL A 3 -114.88 -8.94 13.12
CA VAL A 3 -114.15 -9.68 12.13
C VAL A 3 -112.66 -9.51 12.39
N GLY A 4 -111.91 -10.55 12.64
CA GLY A 4 -110.48 -10.58 12.79
C GLY A 4 -109.79 -10.87 11.46
N LEU A 5 -108.91 -10.00 11.02
CA LEU A 5 -108.08 -10.16 9.82
C LEU A 5 -106.75 -10.83 10.24
N LEU A 6 -106.49 -11.99 9.71
CA LEU A 6 -105.21 -12.69 9.85
C LEU A 6 -104.25 -12.22 8.72
N LEU A 7 -103.16 -11.53 9.06
CA LEU A 7 -102.10 -11.15 8.16
C LEU A 7 -101.02 -12.29 8.19
N SER A 8 -100.90 -13.02 7.09
CA SER A 8 -99.80 -13.99 6.92
C SER A 8 -98.56 -13.28 6.41
N ALA A 9 -97.48 -13.21 7.23
CA ALA A 9 -96.20 -12.69 6.81
C ALA A 9 -95.39 -13.79 6.09
N LEU A 10 -95.14 -13.53 4.79
CA LEU A 10 -94.31 -14.39 3.94
C LEU A 10 -92.85 -14.03 4.16
N LEU A 11 -92.04 -14.84 4.87
CA LEU A 11 -90.59 -14.68 5.04
C LEU A 11 -89.89 -15.15 3.75
N LEU A 12 -89.46 -14.18 2.95
CA LEU A 12 -88.53 -14.41 1.84
C LEU A 12 -87.10 -14.61 2.38
N ALA A 13 -86.63 -15.88 2.40
CA ALA A 13 -85.23 -16.21 2.68
C ALA A 13 -84.36 -15.90 1.47
N PHE A 14 -83.56 -14.82 1.54
CA PHE A 14 -82.52 -14.56 0.57
C PHE A 14 -81.32 -15.50 0.85
N PRO A 15 -80.76 -16.17 -0.18
CA PRO A 15 -79.55 -16.97 0.00
C PRO A 15 -78.40 -16.01 0.22
N VAL A 16 -77.71 -15.99 1.37
CA VAL A 16 -76.47 -15.31 1.64
C VAL A 16 -75.40 -16.05 0.81
N THR A 17 -75.05 -15.51 -0.35
CA THR A 17 -73.87 -15.94 -1.06
C THR A 17 -72.67 -15.59 -0.21
N ARG A 18 -72.02 -16.60 0.39
CA ARG A 18 -70.72 -16.47 1.05
C ARG A 18 -69.71 -16.22 -0.05
N GLU A 19 -69.26 -14.96 -0.21
CA GLU A 19 -68.14 -14.62 -1.04
C GLU A 19 -66.95 -15.46 -0.54
N ALA A 20 -66.48 -16.37 -1.38
CA ALA A 20 -65.25 -17.13 -1.11
C ALA A 20 -64.10 -16.09 -1.04
N GLN A 21 -63.62 -15.86 0.18
CA GLN A 21 -62.41 -15.10 0.43
C GLN A 21 -61.31 -15.73 -0.39
N ALA A 22 -60.74 -15.01 -1.36
CA ALA A 22 -59.57 -15.44 -2.11
C ALA A 22 -58.49 -15.84 -1.09
N PRO A 23 -57.81 -16.97 -1.30
CA PRO A 23 -56.76 -17.38 -0.38
C PRO A 23 -55.74 -16.26 -0.26
N THR A 24 -55.49 -15.81 0.95
CA THR A 24 -54.42 -14.86 1.26
C THR A 24 -53.15 -15.42 0.66
N PRO A 25 -52.41 -14.67 -0.16
CA PRO A 25 -51.15 -15.15 -0.72
C PRO A 25 -50.27 -15.62 0.43
N ALA A 26 -49.72 -16.81 0.32
CA ALA A 26 -48.83 -17.35 1.33
C ALA A 26 -47.59 -16.46 1.34
N GLU A 27 -47.31 -15.87 2.49
CA GLU A 27 -46.23 -14.89 2.68
C GLU A 27 -45.05 -15.56 3.37
N THR A 28 -43.85 -15.35 2.86
CA THR A 28 -42.61 -15.90 3.42
C THR A 28 -41.73 -14.79 4.02
N VAL A 29 -40.92 -15.16 4.97
CA VAL A 29 -39.91 -14.27 5.57
C VAL A 29 -38.56 -14.57 4.96
N ILE A 30 -37.85 -13.53 4.56
CA ILE A 30 -36.44 -13.59 4.11
C ILE A 30 -35.60 -12.89 5.17
N ARG A 31 -34.67 -13.62 5.76
CA ARG A 31 -33.71 -13.11 6.75
C ARG A 31 -32.30 -13.30 6.25
N GLY A 32 -31.42 -12.42 6.66
CA GLY A 32 -30.03 -12.59 6.26
C GLY A 32 -29.06 -11.65 6.94
N VAL A 33 -27.82 -11.74 6.46
CA VAL A 33 -26.73 -10.90 6.92
C VAL A 33 -25.96 -10.36 5.72
N VAL A 34 -25.53 -9.10 5.82
CA VAL A 34 -24.56 -8.50 4.91
C VAL A 34 -23.20 -8.53 5.58
N PHE A 35 -22.17 -8.98 4.88
CA PHE A 35 -20.85 -9.23 5.42
C PHE A 35 -19.75 -8.53 4.62
N ASP A 36 -18.79 -7.89 5.30
CA ASP A 36 -17.59 -7.34 4.70
C ASP A 36 -16.48 -8.41 4.68
N SER A 37 -16.29 -9.05 3.53
CA SER A 37 -15.26 -10.08 3.35
C SER A 37 -13.83 -9.54 3.34
N LEU A 38 -13.65 -8.21 3.21
CA LEU A 38 -12.33 -7.59 3.25
C LEU A 38 -11.88 -7.35 4.70
N ARG A 39 -12.82 -6.96 5.56
CA ARG A 39 -12.55 -6.69 6.99
C ARG A 39 -12.99 -7.80 7.91
N MET A 40 -13.57 -8.88 7.35
CA MET A 40 -14.06 -10.06 8.09
C MET A 40 -15.02 -9.70 9.22
N ARG A 41 -16.00 -8.83 8.94
CA ARG A 41 -17.00 -8.38 9.91
C ARG A 41 -18.38 -8.17 9.27
N PRO A 42 -19.45 -8.19 10.06
CA PRO A 42 -20.77 -7.77 9.59
C PRO A 42 -20.75 -6.33 9.06
N LEU A 43 -21.57 -6.03 8.06
CA LEU A 43 -21.67 -4.71 7.43
C LEU A 43 -22.98 -4.02 7.88
N ALA A 44 -22.83 -3.05 8.76
CA ALA A 44 -23.92 -2.17 9.17
C ALA A 44 -24.22 -1.12 8.08
N GLU A 45 -25.41 -0.50 8.14
CA GLU A 45 -25.82 0.60 7.25
C GLU A 45 -25.80 0.23 5.74
N ALA A 46 -25.85 -1.06 5.43
CA ALA A 46 -26.02 -1.53 4.08
C ALA A 46 -27.51 -1.48 3.68
N THR A 47 -27.81 -0.82 2.58
CA THR A 47 -29.17 -0.78 2.02
C THR A 47 -29.42 -2.03 1.20
N VAL A 48 -30.08 -3.02 1.79
CA VAL A 48 -30.51 -4.24 1.09
C VAL A 48 -31.79 -3.96 0.32
N GLN A 49 -31.82 -4.32 -0.94
CA GLN A 49 -32.97 -4.17 -1.81
C GLN A 49 -33.41 -5.51 -2.38
N ILE A 50 -34.72 -5.76 -2.37
CA ILE A 50 -35.33 -6.90 -3.04
C ILE A 50 -36.40 -6.40 -4.00
N ALA A 51 -36.43 -6.95 -5.21
CA ALA A 51 -37.37 -6.57 -6.26
C ALA A 51 -37.85 -7.81 -7.03
N ALA A 52 -39.08 -7.77 -7.58
CA ALA A 52 -39.57 -8.82 -8.43
C ALA A 52 -38.72 -8.95 -9.71
N ALA A 53 -38.29 -10.17 -10.04
CA ALA A 53 -37.39 -10.42 -11.19
C ALA A 53 -38.07 -10.20 -12.57
N THR A 54 -39.39 -10.24 -12.62
CA THR A 54 -40.19 -10.04 -13.83
C THR A 54 -40.41 -8.57 -14.19
N GLY A 55 -39.87 -7.65 -13.37
CA GLY A 55 -40.21 -6.23 -13.46
C GLY A 55 -41.62 -5.97 -12.95
N GLY A 56 -41.79 -5.04 -12.06
CA GLY A 56 -43.08 -4.70 -11.49
C GLY A 56 -42.89 -3.76 -10.30
N PRO A 57 -43.93 -3.18 -9.76
CA PRO A 57 -43.84 -2.18 -8.71
C PRO A 57 -43.43 -2.74 -7.34
N TRP A 58 -43.29 -4.06 -7.20
CA TRP A 58 -42.93 -4.66 -5.93
C TRP A 58 -41.42 -4.58 -5.69
N VAL A 59 -41.04 -3.62 -4.88
CA VAL A 59 -39.69 -3.38 -4.41
C VAL A 59 -39.73 -3.06 -2.92
N ARG A 60 -38.81 -3.61 -2.15
CA ARG A 60 -38.62 -3.27 -0.74
C ARG A 60 -37.14 -3.06 -0.43
N THR A 61 -36.86 -2.22 0.55
CA THR A 61 -35.54 -1.89 1.06
C THR A 61 -35.49 -2.10 2.56
N TYR A 62 -34.31 -2.49 3.04
CA TYR A 62 -34.00 -2.65 4.45
C TYR A 62 -32.58 -2.16 4.72
N GLU A 63 -32.37 -1.38 5.76
CA GLU A 63 -31.06 -0.94 6.20
C GLU A 63 -30.54 -1.88 7.30
N THR A 64 -29.32 -2.44 7.12
CA THR A 64 -28.78 -3.40 8.08
C THR A 64 -28.38 -2.75 9.39
N ASP A 65 -28.61 -3.46 10.50
CA ASP A 65 -28.23 -3.06 11.84
C ASP A 65 -26.70 -3.21 12.09
N SER A 66 -26.26 -2.96 13.32
CA SER A 66 -24.84 -3.09 13.73
C SER A 66 -24.29 -4.51 13.61
N LYS A 67 -25.16 -5.53 13.48
CA LYS A 67 -24.81 -6.94 13.24
C LYS A 67 -24.91 -7.31 11.77
N GLY A 68 -25.17 -6.33 10.89
CA GLY A 68 -25.34 -6.56 9.47
C GLY A 68 -26.63 -7.30 9.11
N THR A 69 -27.59 -7.45 10.01
CA THR A 69 -28.79 -8.27 9.77
C THR A 69 -29.87 -7.49 9.03
N PHE A 70 -30.66 -8.22 8.22
CA PHE A 70 -31.85 -7.70 7.55
C PHE A 70 -32.98 -8.71 7.58
N GLU A 71 -34.21 -8.21 7.46
CA GLU A 71 -35.44 -9.04 7.42
C GLU A 71 -36.49 -8.41 6.52
N PHE A 72 -37.01 -9.21 5.58
CA PHE A 72 -38.21 -8.89 4.81
C PHE A 72 -39.33 -9.83 5.18
N THR A 73 -40.41 -9.31 5.74
CA THR A 73 -41.61 -10.08 6.09
C THR A 73 -42.69 -9.89 5.00
N GLY A 74 -43.56 -10.82 4.86
CA GLY A 74 -44.68 -10.70 3.93
C GLY A 74 -44.23 -10.68 2.45
N VAL A 75 -43.28 -11.52 2.08
CA VAL A 75 -42.81 -11.63 0.69
C VAL A 75 -43.70 -12.68 -0.02
N PRO A 76 -44.45 -12.28 -1.07
CA PRO A 76 -45.29 -13.22 -1.83
C PRO A 76 -44.47 -14.27 -2.56
N ASP A 77 -45.10 -15.37 -2.93
CA ASP A 77 -44.49 -16.37 -3.82
C ASP A 77 -44.11 -15.78 -5.14
N GLY A 78 -42.87 -16.05 -5.60
CA GLY A 78 -42.35 -15.52 -6.84
C GLY A 78 -40.84 -15.61 -6.97
N THR A 79 -40.33 -15.08 -8.09
CA THR A 79 -38.90 -14.94 -8.34
C THR A 79 -38.49 -13.51 -8.11
N TYR A 80 -37.46 -13.30 -7.31
CA TYR A 80 -36.94 -12.00 -6.92
C TYR A 80 -35.47 -11.87 -7.22
N VAL A 81 -35.02 -10.62 -7.23
CA VAL A 81 -33.60 -10.25 -7.26
C VAL A 81 -33.30 -9.51 -5.95
N ILE A 82 -32.30 -9.95 -5.21
CA ILE A 82 -31.84 -9.33 -3.98
C ILE A 82 -30.39 -8.89 -4.11
N GLY A 83 -30.08 -7.70 -3.62
CA GLY A 83 -28.74 -7.14 -3.60
C GLY A 83 -28.62 -6.07 -2.53
N PHE A 84 -27.47 -5.46 -2.41
CA PHE A 84 -27.25 -4.38 -1.46
C PHE A 84 -26.36 -3.28 -2.02
N PHE A 85 -26.52 -2.08 -1.47
CA PHE A 85 -25.72 -0.90 -1.74
C PHE A 85 -24.98 -0.49 -0.46
N HIS A 86 -23.74 -0.06 -0.57
CA HIS A 86 -22.98 0.46 0.55
C HIS A 86 -21.77 1.24 0.03
N ALA A 87 -21.36 2.30 0.73
CA ALA A 87 -20.23 3.16 0.36
C ALA A 87 -18.91 2.40 0.14
N SER A 88 -18.72 1.26 0.83
CA SER A 88 -17.54 0.39 0.61
C SER A 88 -17.51 -0.25 -0.78
N LEU A 89 -18.65 -0.52 -1.42
CA LEU A 89 -18.68 -1.02 -2.81
C LEU A 89 -18.29 0.10 -3.77
N ASP A 90 -18.81 1.30 -3.55
CA ASP A 90 -18.51 2.47 -4.38
C ASP A 90 -17.00 2.83 -4.30
N ALA A 91 -16.45 2.79 -3.08
CA ALA A 91 -15.02 3.03 -2.86
C ALA A 91 -14.13 2.01 -3.60
N LEU A 92 -14.59 0.79 -3.78
CA LEU A 92 -13.90 -0.26 -4.53
C LEU A 92 -14.21 -0.21 -6.05
N GLY A 93 -15.06 0.71 -6.50
CA GLY A 93 -15.52 0.74 -7.88
C GLY A 93 -16.31 -0.50 -8.29
N LEU A 94 -16.93 -1.20 -7.34
CA LEU A 94 -17.68 -2.42 -7.58
C LEU A 94 -19.15 -2.11 -7.80
N VAL A 95 -19.71 -2.70 -8.84
CA VAL A 95 -21.16 -2.65 -9.06
C VAL A 95 -21.83 -3.62 -8.09
N PRO A 96 -22.94 -3.21 -7.43
CA PRO A 96 -23.70 -4.10 -6.57
C PRO A 96 -24.11 -5.40 -7.30
N THR A 97 -23.75 -6.54 -6.72
CA THR A 97 -24.12 -7.83 -7.28
C THR A 97 -25.52 -8.20 -6.79
N ALA A 98 -26.41 -8.49 -7.75
CA ALA A 98 -27.76 -8.93 -7.46
C ALA A 98 -27.90 -10.43 -7.68
N PHE A 99 -28.55 -11.12 -6.74
CA PHE A 99 -28.76 -12.56 -6.78
C PHE A 99 -30.23 -12.86 -7.01
N ARG A 100 -30.52 -13.86 -7.86
CA ARG A 100 -31.88 -14.34 -8.07
C ARG A 100 -32.23 -15.33 -6.96
N ILE A 101 -33.42 -15.15 -6.34
CA ILE A 101 -33.99 -16.07 -5.33
C ILE A 101 -35.39 -16.43 -5.73
N GLU A 102 -35.77 -17.68 -5.47
CA GLU A 102 -37.15 -18.15 -5.58
C GLU A 102 -37.77 -18.18 -4.19
N VAL A 103 -38.90 -17.50 -4.05
CA VAL A 103 -39.69 -17.46 -2.80
C VAL A 103 -40.91 -18.34 -3.02
N ARG A 104 -41.12 -19.30 -2.13
CA ARG A 104 -42.30 -20.15 -2.04
C ARG A 104 -42.75 -20.18 -0.60
N ALA A 105 -44.08 -20.32 -0.40
CA ALA A 105 -44.66 -20.49 0.92
C ALA A 105 -43.94 -21.60 1.68
N GLY A 106 -43.41 -21.28 2.86
CA GLY A 106 -42.66 -22.24 3.65
C GLY A 106 -41.83 -21.64 4.77
N PRO A 107 -40.79 -22.35 5.21
CA PRO A 107 -39.90 -21.82 6.24
C PRO A 107 -39.15 -20.57 5.77
N PRO A 108 -38.66 -19.74 6.71
CA PRO A 108 -37.89 -18.55 6.37
C PRO A 108 -36.67 -18.88 5.48
N ILE A 109 -36.45 -18.05 4.45
CA ILE A 109 -35.31 -18.16 3.59
C ILE A 109 -34.15 -17.37 4.22
N HIS A 110 -32.99 -18.01 4.30
CA HIS A 110 -31.77 -17.38 4.79
C HIS A 110 -30.88 -16.96 3.62
N ALA A 111 -30.53 -15.66 3.53
CA ALA A 111 -29.66 -15.10 2.48
C ALA A 111 -28.41 -14.46 3.11
N THR A 112 -27.23 -14.79 2.56
CA THR A 112 -25.98 -14.12 2.92
C THR A 112 -25.52 -13.29 1.73
N LEU A 113 -25.43 -11.98 1.93
CA LEU A 113 -24.88 -11.03 0.96
C LEU A 113 -23.50 -10.58 1.45
N ALA A 114 -22.55 -10.40 0.57
CA ALA A 114 -21.22 -10.01 0.98
C ALA A 114 -20.52 -9.11 -0.06
N ILE A 115 -19.68 -8.21 0.43
CA ILE A 115 -18.64 -7.62 -0.44
C ILE A 115 -17.78 -8.78 -0.96
N PRO A 116 -17.50 -8.85 -2.27
CA PRO A 116 -16.70 -9.93 -2.83
C PRO A 116 -15.34 -10.05 -2.13
N SER A 117 -14.85 -11.28 -1.97
CA SER A 117 -13.52 -11.51 -1.42
C SER A 117 -12.41 -10.92 -2.32
N PRO A 118 -11.20 -10.61 -1.80
CA PRO A 118 -10.07 -10.13 -2.60
C PRO A 118 -9.81 -10.98 -3.84
N ARG A 119 -9.89 -12.31 -3.69
CA ARG A 119 -9.74 -13.25 -4.83
C ARG A 119 -10.85 -13.12 -5.85
N SER A 120 -12.07 -12.90 -5.42
CA SER A 120 -13.21 -12.70 -6.33
C SER A 120 -13.08 -11.37 -7.09
N ILE A 121 -12.64 -10.31 -6.39
CA ILE A 121 -12.35 -9.01 -7.00
C ILE A 121 -11.21 -9.15 -8.03
N ALA A 122 -10.11 -9.80 -7.66
CA ALA A 122 -9.00 -10.03 -8.58
C ALA A 122 -9.43 -10.82 -9.83
N ARG A 123 -10.23 -11.85 -9.67
CA ARG A 123 -10.73 -12.64 -10.81
C ARG A 123 -11.65 -11.81 -11.72
N SER A 124 -12.49 -10.97 -11.14
CA SER A 124 -13.41 -10.12 -11.89
C SER A 124 -12.70 -9.01 -12.66
N LEU A 125 -11.70 -8.36 -12.06
CA LEU A 125 -11.02 -7.20 -12.63
C LEU A 125 -9.80 -7.57 -13.47
N CYS A 126 -9.08 -8.65 -13.12
CA CYS A 126 -7.82 -9.02 -13.76
C CYS A 126 -7.94 -10.22 -14.74
N GLY A 127 -9.11 -10.85 -14.82
CA GLY A 127 -9.29 -12.07 -15.60
C GLY A 127 -8.61 -13.30 -14.97
N GLY A 128 -8.97 -14.50 -15.46
CA GLY A 128 -8.59 -15.78 -14.82
C GLY A 128 -7.10 -16.12 -14.82
N ASN A 129 -6.29 -15.51 -15.70
CA ASN A 129 -4.86 -15.80 -15.82
C ASN A 129 -3.96 -14.90 -14.97
N ALA A 130 -4.49 -13.80 -14.44
CA ALA A 130 -3.71 -12.80 -13.68
C ALA A 130 -3.76 -13.00 -12.15
N SER A 131 -4.52 -13.96 -11.66
CA SER A 131 -4.65 -14.25 -10.22
C SER A 131 -3.96 -15.56 -9.87
N SER A 132 -2.63 -15.56 -9.80
CA SER A 132 -1.90 -16.66 -9.13
C SER A 132 -1.96 -16.46 -7.61
N ASP A 133 -1.79 -17.54 -6.84
CA ASP A 133 -1.73 -17.46 -5.36
C ASP A 133 -0.56 -16.59 -4.85
N SER A 134 0.39 -16.24 -5.72
CA SER A 134 1.58 -15.43 -5.41
C SER A 134 1.48 -13.96 -5.83
N THR A 135 0.39 -13.56 -6.50
CA THR A 135 0.20 -12.19 -6.98
C THR A 135 -1.11 -11.59 -6.50
N GLY A 136 -1.12 -10.27 -6.38
CA GLY A 136 -2.28 -9.50 -6.01
C GLY A 136 -2.60 -8.39 -6.99
N LEU A 137 -3.46 -7.50 -6.57
CA LEU A 137 -3.83 -6.30 -7.32
C LEU A 137 -3.79 -5.04 -6.45
N PHE A 138 -3.49 -3.94 -7.11
CA PHE A 138 -3.76 -2.59 -6.64
C PHE A 138 -5.08 -2.11 -7.23
N LEU A 139 -5.90 -1.49 -6.41
CA LEU A 139 -7.19 -0.91 -6.79
C LEU A 139 -7.34 0.46 -6.11
N GLY A 140 -7.67 1.51 -6.84
CA GLY A 140 -7.93 2.81 -6.24
C GLY A 140 -8.20 3.89 -7.27
N TYR A 141 -8.81 4.99 -6.83
CA TYR A 141 -9.06 6.12 -7.71
C TYR A 141 -7.85 7.06 -7.75
N ILE A 142 -7.51 7.54 -8.95
CA ILE A 142 -6.57 8.64 -9.12
C ILE A 142 -7.36 9.94 -9.17
N ARG A 143 -7.03 10.86 -8.25
CA ARG A 143 -7.76 12.10 -8.02
C ARG A 143 -6.81 13.30 -8.02
N GLY A 144 -7.33 14.47 -8.37
CA GLY A 144 -6.62 15.73 -8.16
C GLY A 144 -6.56 16.08 -6.67
N ALA A 145 -5.37 16.43 -6.16
CA ALA A 145 -5.21 16.84 -4.77
C ALA A 145 -5.81 18.23 -4.46
N ASP A 146 -6.10 19.01 -5.48
CA ASP A 146 -6.68 20.35 -5.39
C ASP A 146 -8.21 20.35 -5.27
N ASN A 147 -8.88 19.38 -5.90
CA ASN A 147 -10.33 19.38 -6.06
C ASN A 147 -10.99 18.03 -5.83
N SER A 148 -10.21 16.99 -5.51
CA SER A 148 -10.64 15.59 -5.33
C SER A 148 -11.38 14.99 -6.54
N MET A 149 -11.33 15.66 -7.70
CA MET A 149 -11.98 15.19 -8.91
C MET A 149 -11.23 14.01 -9.50
N PRO A 150 -11.92 13.02 -10.06
CA PRO A 150 -11.29 11.89 -10.76
C PRO A 150 -10.37 12.38 -11.88
N ARG A 151 -9.27 11.68 -12.07
CA ARG A 151 -8.34 11.89 -13.20
C ARG A 151 -8.44 10.70 -14.17
N PRO A 152 -9.20 10.82 -15.25
CA PRO A 152 -9.23 9.80 -16.29
C PRO A 152 -7.87 9.74 -17.03
N ASP A 153 -7.57 8.58 -17.60
CA ASP A 153 -6.35 8.32 -18.38
C ASP A 153 -5.04 8.64 -17.63
N ALA A 154 -5.10 8.71 -16.30
CA ALA A 154 -3.91 8.89 -15.50
C ALA A 154 -3.07 7.60 -15.50
N GLN A 155 -1.76 7.75 -15.66
CA GLN A 155 -0.80 6.65 -15.64
C GLN A 155 -0.45 6.29 -14.21
N LEU A 156 -0.49 5.00 -13.88
CA LEU A 156 -0.05 4.43 -12.62
C LEU A 156 1.09 3.47 -12.90
N VAL A 157 2.25 3.70 -12.30
CA VAL A 157 3.44 2.88 -12.48
C VAL A 157 3.82 2.26 -11.14
N LEU A 158 3.95 0.93 -11.12
CA LEU A 158 4.38 0.16 -9.96
C LEU A 158 5.70 -0.53 -10.29
N ARG A 159 6.70 -0.39 -9.41
CA ARG A 159 8.04 -0.96 -9.60
C ARG A 159 8.49 -1.69 -8.35
N TRP A 160 9.14 -2.83 -8.54
CA TRP A 160 9.76 -3.59 -7.45
C TRP A 160 11.01 -4.29 -7.94
N VAL A 161 11.80 -4.80 -7.01
CA VAL A 161 13.02 -5.55 -7.33
C VAL A 161 12.74 -7.05 -7.19
N ASP A 162 12.89 -7.77 -8.28
CA ASP A 162 12.84 -9.22 -8.30
C ASP A 162 14.24 -9.83 -8.16
N VAL A 163 14.32 -10.95 -7.45
CA VAL A 163 15.54 -11.76 -7.40
C VAL A 163 15.48 -12.83 -8.49
N VAL A 164 16.34 -12.69 -9.48
CA VAL A 164 16.43 -13.63 -10.60
C VAL A 164 17.56 -14.62 -10.35
N ILE A 165 17.20 -15.90 -10.18
CA ILE A 165 18.16 -16.99 -9.98
C ILE A 165 18.46 -17.63 -11.34
N GLN A 166 19.69 -17.45 -11.83
CA GLN A 166 20.18 -18.10 -13.04
C GLN A 166 21.15 -19.22 -12.65
N LYS A 167 21.44 -20.17 -13.58
CA LYS A 167 22.24 -21.39 -13.33
C LYS A 167 23.60 -21.14 -12.65
N LYS A 168 24.17 -19.94 -12.70
CA LYS A 168 25.48 -19.60 -12.11
C LYS A 168 25.53 -18.23 -11.41
N SER A 169 24.42 -17.50 -11.34
CA SER A 169 24.37 -16.17 -10.73
C SER A 169 23.01 -15.89 -10.12
N ILE A 170 23.02 -15.10 -9.06
CA ILE A 170 21.83 -14.47 -8.51
C ILE A 170 21.91 -13.01 -8.94
N GLY A 171 20.91 -12.54 -9.65
CA GLY A 171 20.76 -11.14 -10.07
C GLY A 171 19.54 -10.50 -9.46
N ARG A 172 19.44 -9.19 -9.56
CA ARG A 172 18.24 -8.43 -9.26
C ARG A 172 17.81 -7.70 -10.52
N GLU A 173 16.52 -7.68 -10.76
CA GLU A 173 15.91 -7.03 -11.90
C GLU A 173 14.76 -6.16 -11.42
N VAL A 174 14.57 -4.99 -12.04
CA VAL A 174 13.41 -4.13 -11.77
C VAL A 174 12.26 -4.59 -12.63
N SER A 175 11.24 -5.10 -11.97
CA SER A 175 9.95 -5.38 -12.60
C SER A 175 9.04 -4.17 -12.53
N THR A 176 8.28 -3.93 -13.59
CA THR A 176 7.37 -2.80 -13.71
C THR A 176 6.03 -3.27 -14.21
N VAL A 177 4.96 -2.75 -13.57
CA VAL A 177 3.59 -2.84 -14.07
C VAL A 177 3.08 -1.43 -14.29
N GLU A 178 2.49 -1.20 -15.45
CA GLU A 178 1.84 0.06 -15.81
C GLU A 178 0.34 -0.17 -15.97
N ALA A 179 -0.45 0.76 -15.47
CA ALA A 179 -1.91 0.76 -15.61
C ALA A 179 -2.40 2.18 -15.88
N SER A 180 -3.53 2.30 -16.53
CA SER A 180 -4.21 3.59 -16.75
C SER A 180 -5.54 3.61 -16.03
N SER A 181 -5.92 4.76 -15.49
CA SER A 181 -7.25 4.92 -14.91
C SER A 181 -8.33 5.02 -15.98
N GLY A 182 -9.49 4.45 -15.69
CA GLY A 182 -10.68 4.57 -16.53
C GLY A 182 -11.34 5.95 -16.43
N PRO A 183 -12.50 6.14 -17.11
CA PRO A 183 -13.23 7.41 -17.12
C PRO A 183 -13.64 7.91 -15.72
N SER A 184 -13.87 7.01 -14.78
CA SER A 184 -14.17 7.34 -13.39
C SER A 184 -12.94 7.71 -12.56
N GLY A 185 -11.72 7.60 -13.12
CA GLY A 185 -10.47 7.73 -12.39
C GLY A 185 -10.02 6.44 -11.69
N LEU A 186 -10.77 5.35 -11.79
CA LEU A 186 -10.41 4.06 -11.18
C LEU A 186 -9.24 3.43 -11.92
N ALA A 187 -8.17 3.11 -11.20
CA ALA A 187 -7.01 2.39 -11.70
C ALA A 187 -6.94 0.99 -11.09
N VAL A 188 -6.61 0.01 -11.91
CA VAL A 188 -6.44 -1.40 -11.53
C VAL A 188 -5.11 -1.89 -12.07
N ALA A 189 -4.19 -2.28 -11.19
CA ALA A 189 -2.93 -2.89 -11.59
C ALA A 189 -2.87 -4.34 -11.06
N CYS A 190 -2.77 -5.29 -11.97
CA CYS A 190 -2.82 -6.73 -11.68
C CYS A 190 -1.43 -7.36 -11.73
N GLY A 191 -1.27 -8.54 -11.11
CA GLY A 191 -0.04 -9.32 -11.21
C GLY A 191 1.12 -8.78 -10.37
N ILE A 192 0.83 -7.96 -9.35
CA ILE A 192 1.85 -7.40 -8.44
C ILE A 192 2.18 -8.39 -7.32
N PRO A 193 3.45 -8.48 -6.88
CA PRO A 193 3.87 -9.45 -5.88
C PRO A 193 3.27 -9.16 -4.51
N LEU A 194 3.03 -10.24 -3.73
CA LEU A 194 2.60 -10.14 -2.33
C LEU A 194 3.80 -9.94 -1.40
N ALA A 195 3.58 -9.25 -0.28
CA ALA A 195 4.54 -9.07 0.80
C ALA A 195 5.92 -8.50 0.36
N THR A 196 5.96 -7.85 -0.80
CA THR A 196 7.16 -7.22 -1.37
C THR A 196 6.96 -5.70 -1.36
N PRO A 197 7.95 -4.89 -0.95
CA PRO A 197 7.90 -3.45 -1.11
C PRO A 197 7.80 -3.05 -2.59
N ILE A 198 6.82 -2.25 -2.92
CA ILE A 198 6.52 -1.78 -4.28
C ILE A 198 6.50 -0.27 -4.27
N LEU A 199 7.27 0.34 -5.15
CA LEU A 199 7.26 1.77 -5.35
C LEU A 199 6.19 2.13 -6.37
N VAL A 200 5.29 3.02 -5.99
CA VAL A 200 4.14 3.46 -6.79
C VAL A 200 4.25 4.93 -7.11
N GLN A 201 3.90 5.30 -8.32
CA GLN A 201 3.79 6.69 -8.76
C GLN A 201 2.63 6.83 -9.75
N ALA A 202 1.86 7.90 -9.61
CA ALA A 202 0.81 8.26 -10.56
C ALA A 202 1.10 9.59 -11.24
N ALA A 203 0.67 9.74 -12.50
CA ALA A 203 0.81 10.98 -13.26
C ALA A 203 -0.41 11.21 -14.16
N SER A 204 -0.83 12.47 -14.32
CA SER A 204 -1.93 12.88 -15.19
C SER A 204 -1.74 14.31 -15.67
N ALA A 205 -1.66 14.54 -16.97
CA ALA A 205 -1.65 15.87 -17.60
C ALA A 205 -0.67 16.88 -16.97
N GLY A 206 0.51 16.41 -16.55
CA GLY A 206 1.55 17.24 -15.92
C GLY A 206 1.45 17.36 -14.41
N ASP A 207 0.39 16.82 -13.80
CA ASP A 207 0.29 16.57 -12.38
C ASP A 207 0.90 15.19 -12.04
N SER A 208 1.45 15.02 -10.85
CA SER A 208 1.97 13.72 -10.41
C SER A 208 1.80 13.54 -8.91
N SER A 209 1.83 12.29 -8.46
CA SER A 209 2.07 11.98 -7.05
C SER A 209 3.58 12.04 -6.77
N GLY A 210 3.96 12.09 -5.50
CA GLY A 210 5.28 11.62 -5.11
C GLY A 210 5.43 10.12 -5.38
N ALA A 211 6.64 9.62 -5.29
CA ALA A 211 6.83 8.18 -5.20
C ALA A 211 6.45 7.71 -3.80
N PHE A 212 5.68 6.64 -3.69
CA PHE A 212 5.29 6.09 -2.39
C PHE A 212 5.39 4.57 -2.37
N GLU A 213 5.76 4.06 -1.21
CA GLU A 213 5.96 2.62 -1.01
C GLU A 213 4.68 1.97 -0.49
N ILE A 214 4.34 0.83 -1.04
CA ILE A 214 3.25 -0.03 -0.58
C ILE A 214 3.73 -1.46 -0.42
N THR A 215 2.98 -2.25 0.34
CA THR A 215 3.12 -3.71 0.38
C THR A 215 1.75 -4.33 0.23
N VAL A 216 1.58 -5.18 -0.78
CA VAL A 216 0.32 -5.90 -0.98
C VAL A 216 0.20 -6.99 0.08
N PRO A 217 -0.88 -7.01 0.87
CA PRO A 217 -1.07 -8.02 1.90
C PRO A 217 -1.31 -9.40 1.29
N SER A 218 -1.16 -10.45 2.11
CA SER A 218 -1.40 -11.84 1.72
C SER A 218 -2.83 -12.11 1.25
N SER A 219 -3.79 -11.23 1.58
CA SER A 219 -5.15 -11.28 1.02
C SER A 219 -5.21 -11.03 -0.49
N GLY A 220 -4.17 -10.43 -1.07
CA GLY A 220 -4.04 -10.18 -2.51
C GLY A 220 -4.68 -8.87 -3.00
N LEU A 221 -5.22 -8.03 -2.12
CA LEU A 221 -5.79 -6.73 -2.50
C LEU A 221 -5.16 -5.60 -1.70
N TYR A 222 -4.57 -4.65 -2.40
CA TYR A 222 -4.20 -3.35 -1.86
C TYR A 222 -5.14 -2.29 -2.42
N HIS A 223 -5.91 -1.63 -1.55
CA HIS A 223 -6.87 -0.60 -1.94
C HIS A 223 -6.47 0.75 -1.36
N ARG A 224 -6.28 1.74 -2.23
CA ARG A 224 -5.98 3.12 -1.84
C ARG A 224 -6.23 4.10 -2.99
N ASP A 225 -6.85 5.24 -2.70
CA ASP A 225 -6.86 6.38 -3.60
C ASP A 225 -5.47 7.03 -3.70
N VAL A 226 -5.14 7.60 -4.85
CA VAL A 226 -3.87 8.28 -5.12
C VAL A 226 -4.17 9.70 -5.57
N PHE A 227 -3.56 10.66 -4.90
CA PHE A 227 -3.72 12.08 -5.23
C PHE A 227 -2.54 12.57 -6.06
N VAL A 228 -2.85 13.28 -7.14
CA VAL A 228 -1.86 13.92 -8.03
C VAL A 228 -2.03 15.43 -8.01
N ALA A 229 -0.94 16.15 -8.09
CA ALA A 229 -0.90 17.60 -8.16
C ALA A 229 0.29 18.10 -8.96
N ARG A 230 0.24 19.36 -9.35
CA ARG A 230 1.41 20.07 -9.84
C ARG A 230 2.14 20.67 -8.65
N PHE A 231 3.42 20.40 -8.54
CA PHE A 231 4.25 20.97 -7.48
C PHE A 231 5.49 21.66 -8.04
N ALA A 232 5.94 22.68 -7.32
CA ALA A 232 7.17 23.39 -7.63
C ALA A 232 8.38 22.50 -7.30
N ARG A 233 9.44 22.65 -8.11
CA ARG A 233 10.73 22.00 -7.90
C ARG A 233 11.78 23.08 -7.74
N THR A 234 12.52 23.06 -6.66
CA THR A 234 13.68 23.93 -6.45
C THR A 234 14.94 23.11 -6.53
N SER A 235 15.84 23.51 -7.43
CA SER A 235 17.16 22.89 -7.51
C SER A 235 18.03 23.44 -6.39
N VAL A 236 18.46 22.60 -5.48
CA VAL A 236 19.39 22.95 -4.42
C VAL A 236 20.77 22.42 -4.80
N SER A 237 21.71 23.31 -5.03
CA SER A 237 23.13 22.97 -5.18
C SER A 237 23.82 23.16 -3.84
N THR A 238 24.40 22.10 -3.30
CA THR A 238 25.11 22.14 -2.01
C THR A 238 26.54 22.69 -2.12
N SER A 239 27.05 22.80 -3.35
CA SER A 239 28.33 23.47 -3.71
C SER A 239 28.42 23.61 -5.22
N ASP A 240 29.35 24.44 -5.74
CA ASP A 240 29.61 24.65 -7.18
C ASP A 240 29.97 23.37 -7.97
N SER A 241 30.18 22.25 -7.29
CA SER A 241 30.56 20.95 -7.90
C SER A 241 29.60 19.80 -7.55
N SER A 242 28.51 20.05 -6.85
CA SER A 242 27.54 19.00 -6.48
C SER A 242 26.37 18.99 -7.46
N PRO A 243 25.80 17.81 -7.78
CA PRO A 243 24.60 17.75 -8.58
C PRO A 243 23.47 18.48 -7.86
N SER A 244 22.72 19.29 -8.59
CA SER A 244 21.52 19.91 -8.06
C SER A 244 20.47 18.84 -7.81
N VAL A 245 19.93 18.78 -6.61
CA VAL A 245 18.80 17.93 -6.27
C VAL A 245 17.53 18.77 -6.34
N ALA A 246 16.55 18.31 -7.10
CA ALA A 246 15.26 18.95 -7.18
C ALA A 246 14.41 18.54 -5.94
N LEU A 247 14.24 19.47 -5.01
CA LEU A 247 13.32 19.29 -3.89
C LEU A 247 11.93 19.77 -4.28
N LEU A 248 10.93 19.00 -3.84
CA LEU A 248 9.52 19.29 -4.05
C LEU A 248 9.03 20.23 -2.94
N HIS A 249 8.25 21.24 -3.31
CA HIS A 249 7.68 22.22 -2.39
C HIS A 249 6.19 22.45 -2.66
N GLY A 250 5.48 22.89 -1.63
CA GLY A 250 4.07 23.26 -1.70
C GLY A 250 3.61 24.00 -0.45
N GLN A 251 2.30 24.10 -0.27
CA GLN A 251 1.67 24.75 0.90
C GLN A 251 0.96 23.74 1.80
N GLY A 252 1.12 22.44 1.51
CA GLY A 252 0.50 21.37 2.25
C GLY A 252 1.08 21.20 3.66
N ARG A 253 0.30 20.59 4.54
CA ARG A 253 0.70 20.28 5.91
C ARG A 253 0.25 18.88 6.26
N VAL A 254 1.05 18.22 7.09
CA VAL A 254 0.72 16.92 7.70
C VAL A 254 0.94 17.05 9.20
N HIS A 255 -0.01 16.57 9.97
CA HIS A 255 0.14 16.38 11.41
C HIS A 255 -0.12 14.92 11.75
N GLY A 256 0.42 14.46 12.86
CA GLY A 256 0.22 13.07 13.24
C GLY A 256 0.91 12.72 14.53
N ARG A 257 0.93 11.42 14.78
CA ARG A 257 1.55 10.85 15.98
C ARG A 257 2.37 9.62 15.62
N VAL A 258 3.50 9.47 16.29
CA VAL A 258 4.36 8.28 16.20
C VAL A 258 4.24 7.50 17.50
N THR A 259 3.91 6.22 17.38
CA THR A 259 3.74 5.30 18.52
C THR A 259 4.54 4.01 18.28
N GLY A 260 4.88 3.33 19.36
CA GLY A 260 5.39 1.97 19.28
C GLY A 260 4.26 0.93 19.23
N ALA A 261 4.60 -0.34 19.02
CA ALA A 261 3.66 -1.47 18.95
C ALA A 261 2.72 -1.64 20.16
N THR A 262 3.07 -1.04 21.31
CA THR A 262 2.22 -1.03 22.51
C THR A 262 1.33 0.20 22.61
N GLY A 263 1.28 1.05 21.59
CA GLY A 263 0.55 2.32 21.58
C GLY A 263 1.22 3.44 22.39
N ARG A 264 2.42 3.22 22.95
CA ARG A 264 3.17 4.26 23.66
C ARG A 264 3.72 5.28 22.68
N PRO A 265 3.60 6.59 22.97
CA PRO A 265 4.21 7.62 22.14
C PRO A 265 5.74 7.47 22.07
N ILE A 266 6.32 7.79 20.92
CA ILE A 266 7.76 7.82 20.73
C ILE A 266 8.19 9.28 20.56
N PRO A 267 8.86 9.86 21.57
CA PRO A 267 9.45 11.19 21.45
C PRO A 267 10.73 11.15 20.61
N ASP A 268 11.14 12.33 20.11
CA ASP A 268 12.37 12.55 19.36
C ASP A 268 12.51 11.66 18.11
N ALA A 269 11.40 11.10 17.60
CA ALA A 269 11.41 10.41 16.33
C ALA A 269 11.51 11.43 15.20
N THR A 270 12.43 11.20 14.28
CA THR A 270 12.56 12.02 13.05
C THR A 270 11.49 11.62 12.06
N VAL A 271 10.73 12.61 11.58
CA VAL A 271 9.68 12.41 10.57
C VAL A 271 10.01 13.25 9.34
N THR A 272 9.97 12.64 8.16
CA THR A 272 10.29 13.27 6.87
C THR A 272 9.26 12.89 5.81
N VAL A 273 9.13 13.73 4.77
CA VAL A 273 8.39 13.39 3.55
C VAL A 273 9.37 13.26 2.41
N TRP A 274 9.32 12.15 1.70
CA TRP A 274 10.26 11.84 0.63
C TRP A 274 10.23 12.85 -0.52
N GLY A 275 11.42 13.14 -1.07
CA GLY A 275 11.58 14.11 -2.15
C GLY A 275 11.42 15.56 -1.73
N THR A 276 11.24 15.84 -0.44
CA THR A 276 11.19 17.19 0.12
C THR A 276 12.37 17.45 1.06
N GLY A 277 12.60 18.70 1.40
CA GLY A 277 13.55 19.05 2.48
C GLY A 277 12.89 19.11 3.86
N ALA A 278 11.59 18.77 3.96
CA ALA A 278 10.83 18.89 5.19
C ALA A 278 11.16 17.76 6.17
N ALA A 279 11.58 18.12 7.36
CA ALA A 279 11.87 17.22 8.46
C ALA A 279 11.44 17.85 9.78
N THR A 280 10.99 17.03 10.72
CA THR A 280 10.64 17.44 12.09
C THR A 280 10.96 16.29 13.05
N VAL A 281 10.89 16.59 14.35
CA VAL A 281 10.98 15.59 15.41
C VAL A 281 9.67 15.57 16.20
N THR A 282 9.32 14.41 16.73
CA THR A 282 8.12 14.25 17.55
C THR A 282 8.29 14.85 18.94
N SER A 283 7.20 15.38 19.50
CA SER A 283 7.09 15.85 20.88
C SER A 283 7.16 14.70 21.90
N GLU A 284 7.14 15.01 23.19
CA GLU A 284 7.03 14.02 24.29
C GLU A 284 5.79 13.11 24.15
N ASN A 285 4.72 13.61 23.53
CA ASN A 285 3.50 12.86 23.24
C ASN A 285 3.54 12.12 21.89
N GLY A 286 4.69 12.09 21.22
CA GLY A 286 4.87 11.49 19.91
C GLY A 286 4.24 12.28 18.77
N GLU A 287 3.75 13.51 19.00
CA GLU A 287 3.07 14.33 18.01
C GLU A 287 4.07 15.07 17.12
N PHE A 288 3.70 15.24 15.84
CA PHE A 288 4.51 16.00 14.88
C PHE A 288 3.65 16.85 13.95
N THR A 289 4.26 17.87 13.37
CA THR A 289 3.69 18.66 12.26
C THR A 289 4.78 18.99 11.26
N LEU A 290 4.48 18.76 9.99
CA LEU A 290 5.30 19.11 8.83
C LEU A 290 4.54 20.11 7.96
N GLY A 291 5.21 21.13 7.48
CA GLY A 291 4.69 22.14 6.55
C GLY A 291 5.48 22.19 5.25
N ASP A 292 5.08 23.13 4.38
CA ASP A 292 5.72 23.38 3.07
C ASP A 292 5.78 22.18 2.15
N LEU A 293 4.80 21.29 2.28
CA LEU A 293 4.75 20.03 1.58
C LEU A 293 4.03 20.17 0.23
N PRO A 294 4.51 19.48 -0.82
CA PRO A 294 3.79 19.39 -2.09
C PRO A 294 2.47 18.63 -1.90
N ALA A 295 1.42 19.08 -2.59
CA ALA A 295 0.17 18.35 -2.61
C ALA A 295 0.32 17.02 -3.38
N GLY A 296 -0.52 16.02 -3.08
CA GLY A 296 -0.47 14.70 -3.67
C GLY A 296 -0.23 13.58 -2.65
N THR A 297 -0.17 12.34 -3.12
CA THR A 297 0.23 11.19 -2.29
C THR A 297 1.75 11.10 -2.27
N HIS A 298 2.34 11.04 -1.09
CA HIS A 298 3.80 10.98 -0.87
C HIS A 298 4.12 9.90 0.15
N THR A 299 5.41 9.55 0.30
CA THR A 299 5.87 8.71 1.42
C THR A 299 6.21 9.58 2.62
N LEU A 300 5.57 9.29 3.73
CA LEU A 300 5.97 9.72 5.08
C LEU A 300 6.89 8.65 5.65
N GLU A 301 8.04 9.06 6.15
CA GLU A 301 8.97 8.17 6.83
C GLU A 301 9.19 8.65 8.25
N ALA A 302 9.07 7.73 9.23
CA ALA A 302 9.40 7.99 10.62
C ALA A 302 10.53 7.06 11.08
N ARG A 303 11.48 7.61 11.83
CA ARG A 303 12.67 6.93 12.33
C ARG A 303 12.90 7.28 13.79
N SER A 304 13.25 6.29 14.60
CA SER A 304 13.73 6.50 15.96
C SER A 304 14.75 5.45 16.35
N LEU A 305 15.68 5.80 17.23
CA LEU A 305 16.72 4.88 17.69
C LEU A 305 16.07 3.68 18.41
N GLY A 306 16.46 2.46 18.04
CA GLY A 306 15.91 1.23 18.61
C GLY A 306 14.63 0.73 17.93
N PHE A 307 14.18 1.39 16.88
CA PHE A 307 12.98 1.01 16.11
C PHE A 307 13.30 0.78 14.63
N VAL A 308 12.51 -0.07 14.00
CA VAL A 308 12.52 -0.24 12.55
C VAL A 308 11.88 0.99 11.92
N PRO A 309 12.53 1.67 10.97
CA PRO A 309 11.92 2.77 10.24
C PRO A 309 10.60 2.37 9.61
N SER A 310 9.57 3.19 9.78
CA SER A 310 8.26 2.99 9.17
C SER A 310 8.09 3.92 7.98
N ARG A 311 7.57 3.38 6.88
CA ARG A 311 7.26 4.12 5.67
C ARG A 311 5.81 3.86 5.30
N GLN A 312 5.07 4.92 5.08
CA GLN A 312 3.67 4.79 4.69
C GLN A 312 3.26 5.91 3.75
N PRO A 313 2.29 5.67 2.86
CA PRO A 313 1.72 6.72 2.04
C PRO A 313 0.96 7.73 2.89
N VAL A 314 1.13 9.01 2.61
CA VAL A 314 0.35 10.10 3.19
C VAL A 314 -0.23 10.96 2.08
N ASP A 315 -1.48 11.37 2.24
CA ASP A 315 -2.19 12.21 1.29
C ASP A 315 -2.18 13.67 1.77
N ILE A 316 -1.68 14.54 0.91
CA ILE A 316 -1.59 15.97 1.14
C ILE A 316 -2.52 16.64 0.14
N VAL A 317 -3.71 17.02 0.61
CA VAL A 317 -4.73 17.65 -0.22
C VAL A 317 -4.83 19.14 0.09
N SER A 318 -5.14 19.93 -0.92
CA SER A 318 -5.24 21.38 -0.78
C SER A 318 -6.38 21.76 0.20
N GLY A 319 -6.10 22.68 1.09
CA GLY A 319 -7.09 23.20 2.04
C GLY A 319 -7.35 22.34 3.28
N ALA A 320 -6.72 21.16 3.39
CA ALA A 320 -6.80 20.30 4.57
C ALA A 320 -5.40 19.89 5.03
N ALA A 321 -5.21 19.77 6.34
CA ALA A 321 -4.00 19.16 6.87
C ALA A 321 -4.15 17.63 6.79
N GLY A 322 -3.18 16.96 6.15
CA GLY A 322 -3.09 15.50 6.17
C GLY A 322 -2.91 14.98 7.60
N ALA A 323 -3.54 13.84 7.91
CA ALA A 323 -3.37 13.18 9.20
C ALA A 323 -2.60 11.87 9.01
N ALA A 324 -1.65 11.57 9.90
CA ALA A 324 -0.86 10.36 9.84
C ALA A 324 -0.63 9.75 11.23
N GLU A 325 -1.04 8.50 11.39
CA GLU A 325 -0.68 7.68 12.55
C GLU A 325 0.42 6.71 12.11
N VAL A 326 1.57 6.76 12.80
CA VAL A 326 2.73 5.96 12.44
C VAL A 326 3.07 5.04 13.60
N GLU A 327 3.06 3.74 13.35
CA GLU A 327 3.55 2.75 14.29
C GLU A 327 4.97 2.32 13.93
N LEU A 328 5.89 2.40 14.89
CA LEU A 328 7.24 1.88 14.76
C LEU A 328 7.35 0.53 15.49
N ALA A 329 7.72 -0.50 14.75
CA ALA A 329 8.09 -1.78 15.35
C ALA A 329 9.42 -1.66 16.10
N ASN A 330 9.52 -2.28 17.26
CA ASN A 330 10.79 -2.37 17.96
C ASN A 330 11.81 -3.06 17.05
N LEU A 331 12.98 -2.48 16.91
CA LEU A 331 14.14 -3.20 16.41
C LEU A 331 14.38 -4.31 17.43
N GLY A 332 13.90 -5.53 17.17
CA GLY A 332 14.17 -6.66 18.02
C GLY A 332 15.70 -6.76 18.16
N ILE A 333 16.22 -6.26 19.27
CA ILE A 333 17.56 -6.60 19.68
C ILE A 333 17.43 -8.10 19.98
N MET A 334 17.67 -8.94 19.00
CA MET A 334 18.17 -10.27 19.28
C MET A 334 19.56 -10.04 19.89
N LEU A 335 19.57 -9.65 21.16
CA LEU A 335 20.68 -9.96 22.04
C LEU A 335 20.67 -11.49 22.19
N ASP A 336 20.90 -12.16 21.07
CA ASP A 336 21.45 -13.49 21.13
C ASP A 336 22.83 -13.28 21.74
N THR A 337 22.96 -13.70 23.00
CA THR A 337 24.25 -13.89 23.62
C THR A 337 24.93 -14.99 22.81
N ILE A 338 25.45 -14.61 21.64
CA ILE A 338 26.35 -15.50 20.90
C ILE A 338 27.61 -15.57 21.75
N ARG A 339 27.62 -16.54 22.65
CA ARG A 339 28.86 -17.17 23.07
C ARG A 339 29.51 -17.68 21.78
N VAL A 340 30.45 -16.90 21.28
CA VAL A 340 31.31 -17.31 20.18
C VAL A 340 32.14 -18.51 20.65
N THR A 341 31.59 -19.68 20.43
CA THR A 341 32.34 -20.92 20.37
C THR A 341 31.95 -21.60 19.06
N SER A 342 32.51 -21.09 17.99
CA SER A 342 33.10 -21.83 16.86
C SER A 342 33.28 -20.92 15.65
N GLN A 343 34.52 -20.62 15.34
CA GLN A 343 34.95 -20.30 14.01
C GLN A 343 34.43 -21.38 13.07
N ARG A 344 33.53 -21.06 12.15
CA ARG A 344 33.42 -21.68 10.83
C ARG A 344 32.30 -21.07 10.01
N VAL A 345 32.67 -20.71 8.81
CA VAL A 345 31.94 -20.64 7.53
C VAL A 345 31.66 -19.27 6.94
N PHE A 346 32.04 -18.14 7.52
CA PHE A 346 32.05 -16.87 6.75
C PHE A 346 33.40 -16.56 6.09
N THR A 347 34.16 -17.59 5.70
CA THR A 347 35.61 -17.45 5.53
C THR A 347 36.07 -16.90 4.18
N ARG A 348 35.31 -16.88 3.11
CA ARG A 348 35.86 -16.34 1.85
C ARG A 348 35.69 -14.83 1.72
N GLY A 349 34.51 -14.28 1.93
CA GLY A 349 34.25 -12.84 1.77
C GLY A 349 35.01 -11.97 2.78
N LEU A 350 35.00 -12.34 4.07
CA LEU A 350 35.69 -11.57 5.13
C LEU A 350 37.21 -11.75 5.12
N THR A 351 37.74 -12.91 4.74
CA THR A 351 39.19 -13.07 4.53
C THR A 351 39.70 -12.22 3.36
N ASP A 352 38.89 -12.10 2.31
CA ASP A 352 39.20 -11.23 1.19
C ASP A 352 39.04 -9.74 1.56
N PHE A 353 38.06 -9.41 2.40
CA PHE A 353 37.91 -8.07 3.00
C PHE A 353 39.15 -7.68 3.82
N ASP A 354 39.62 -8.53 4.73
CA ASP A 354 40.82 -8.26 5.53
C ASP A 354 42.08 -8.12 4.66
N ARG A 355 42.20 -8.89 3.58
CA ARG A 355 43.28 -8.76 2.62
C ARG A 355 43.21 -7.40 1.93
N ARG A 356 42.03 -6.98 1.41
CA ARG A 356 41.84 -5.69 0.74
C ARG A 356 42.01 -4.51 1.70
N LYS A 357 41.55 -4.64 2.94
CA LYS A 357 41.76 -3.65 4.02
C LYS A 357 43.24 -3.40 4.26
N ARG A 358 44.09 -4.43 4.28
CA ARG A 358 45.56 -4.31 4.41
C ARG A 358 46.22 -3.65 3.19
N MET A 359 45.66 -3.81 2.01
CA MET A 359 46.16 -3.15 0.79
C MET A 359 45.88 -1.63 0.77
N GLY A 360 44.87 -1.16 1.50
CA GLY A 360 44.65 0.26 1.78
C GLY A 360 44.10 1.11 0.64
N PHE A 361 43.59 0.52 -0.46
CA PHE A 361 43.11 1.26 -1.62
C PHE A 361 41.68 1.82 -1.49
N GLY A 362 41.00 1.60 -0.37
CA GLY A 362 39.64 2.04 -0.08
C GLY A 362 39.44 2.51 1.36
N ARG A 363 38.23 2.90 1.68
CA ARG A 363 37.77 3.10 3.08
C ARG A 363 37.04 1.85 3.52
N PHE A 364 37.40 1.33 4.68
CA PHE A 364 36.93 0.05 5.20
C PHE A 364 36.27 0.27 6.57
N PHE A 365 35.08 -0.25 6.75
CA PHE A 365 34.37 -0.34 8.02
C PHE A 365 34.23 -1.80 8.39
N ASP A 366 34.87 -2.21 9.46
CA ASP A 366 34.68 -3.53 10.05
C ASP A 366 33.49 -3.55 11.00
N GLU A 367 33.11 -4.73 11.47
CA GLU A 367 31.98 -4.93 12.35
C GLU A 367 32.07 -4.06 13.62
N ARG A 368 33.26 -3.95 14.24
CA ARG A 368 33.47 -3.11 15.43
C ARG A 368 33.27 -1.61 15.15
N GLU A 369 33.65 -1.13 13.98
CA GLU A 369 33.47 0.28 13.61
C GLU A 369 32.00 0.55 13.28
N ILE A 370 31.32 -0.40 12.64
CA ILE A 370 29.89 -0.33 12.34
C ILE A 370 29.07 -0.33 13.64
N GLU A 371 29.35 -1.24 14.57
CA GLU A 371 28.68 -1.29 15.88
C GLU A 371 28.87 0.01 16.69
N ARG A 372 30.06 0.59 16.69
CA ARG A 372 30.31 1.86 17.39
C ARG A 372 29.57 3.04 16.77
N ARG A 373 29.40 3.06 15.46
CA ARG A 373 28.71 4.14 14.75
C ARG A 373 27.20 3.96 14.75
N ASN A 374 26.74 2.73 14.95
CA ASN A 374 25.34 2.31 14.97
C ASN A 374 24.51 2.95 13.83
N PRO A 375 24.90 2.77 12.55
CA PRO A 375 24.22 3.39 11.42
C PRO A 375 22.82 2.82 11.26
N ILE A 376 21.85 3.68 10.97
CA ILE A 376 20.49 3.25 10.58
C ILE A 376 20.48 2.84 9.11
N PHE A 377 21.22 3.59 8.29
CA PHE A 377 21.38 3.36 6.86
C PHE A 377 22.84 3.22 6.46
N LEU A 378 23.06 2.61 5.31
CA LEU A 378 24.40 2.55 4.75
C LEU A 378 24.98 3.95 4.54
N THR A 379 24.19 4.91 4.09
CA THR A 379 24.61 6.28 3.85
C THR A 379 25.14 7.01 5.08
N ASP A 380 24.72 6.63 6.29
CA ASP A 380 25.24 7.21 7.55
C ASP A 380 26.75 6.96 7.71
N LEU A 381 27.26 5.83 7.22
CA LEU A 381 28.69 5.55 7.18
C LEU A 381 29.41 6.34 6.09
N LEU A 382 28.71 6.66 5.01
CA LEU A 382 29.28 7.21 3.79
C LEU A 382 29.46 8.73 3.83
N ARG A 383 28.64 9.45 4.62
CA ARG A 383 28.65 10.93 4.70
C ARG A 383 30.02 11.54 5.05
N ALA A 384 30.85 10.84 5.79
CA ALA A 384 32.15 11.31 6.24
C ALA A 384 33.32 10.92 5.30
N ILE A 385 33.03 10.33 4.13
CA ILE A 385 34.06 9.81 3.22
C ILE A 385 34.35 10.84 2.13
N SER A 386 35.60 11.25 2.02
CA SER A 386 36.02 12.17 0.96
C SER A 386 35.80 11.56 -0.43
N GLY A 387 35.15 12.32 -1.32
CA GLY A 387 34.80 11.89 -2.67
C GLY A 387 33.51 11.09 -2.79
N VAL A 388 32.77 10.91 -1.69
CA VAL A 388 31.44 10.34 -1.63
C VAL A 388 30.46 11.46 -1.29
N TYR A 389 29.40 11.58 -2.05
CA TYR A 389 28.36 12.60 -1.89
C TYR A 389 27.03 11.88 -1.64
N VAL A 390 26.50 12.08 -0.46
CA VAL A 390 25.17 11.59 -0.09
C VAL A 390 24.17 12.68 -0.40
N VAL A 391 23.22 12.39 -1.27
CA VAL A 391 22.20 13.33 -1.78
C VAL A 391 20.81 12.73 -1.58
N PRO A 392 19.77 13.52 -1.36
CA PRO A 392 18.41 13.01 -1.29
C PRO A 392 18.02 12.29 -2.60
N GLY A 393 17.52 11.08 -2.50
CA GLY A 393 17.04 10.31 -3.64
C GLY A 393 15.71 10.83 -4.20
N GLN A 394 15.46 10.65 -5.48
CA GLN A 394 14.20 11.07 -6.12
C GLN A 394 13.00 10.25 -5.65
N SER A 395 13.24 9.00 -5.28
CA SER A 395 12.21 8.06 -4.83
C SER A 395 12.15 7.93 -3.31
N GLY A 396 12.93 8.75 -2.58
CA GLY A 396 13.07 8.71 -1.13
C GLY A 396 14.31 7.92 -0.67
N GLY A 397 14.67 8.11 0.61
CA GLY A 397 15.99 7.69 1.09
C GLY A 397 17.10 8.56 0.49
N ASP A 398 18.31 8.28 0.92
CA ASP A 398 19.48 8.97 0.38
C ASP A 398 20.12 8.15 -0.72
N ASP A 399 20.59 8.85 -1.76
CA ASP A 399 21.35 8.33 -2.88
C ASP A 399 22.83 8.65 -2.70
N VAL A 400 23.68 7.92 -3.38
CA VAL A 400 25.13 8.09 -3.32
C VAL A 400 25.70 8.38 -4.69
N LEU A 401 26.46 9.46 -4.76
CA LEU A 401 27.20 9.84 -5.95
C LEU A 401 28.69 9.90 -5.64
N MET A 402 29.51 9.61 -6.62
CA MET A 402 30.98 9.71 -6.57
C MET A 402 31.50 10.44 -7.80
N ARG A 403 32.70 11.01 -7.71
CA ARG A 403 33.38 11.56 -8.89
C ARG A 403 33.98 10.41 -9.68
N GLY A 404 33.64 10.34 -10.95
CA GLY A 404 34.13 9.27 -11.83
C GLY A 404 33.59 9.41 -13.24
N GLY A 405 33.62 8.32 -13.99
CA GLY A 405 33.21 8.27 -15.38
C GLY A 405 34.36 8.55 -16.37
N PHE A 406 34.13 8.25 -17.63
CA PHE A 406 35.04 8.54 -18.71
C PHE A 406 35.16 10.06 -18.87
N GLY A 407 36.27 10.64 -18.35
CA GLY A 407 36.50 12.08 -18.35
C GLY A 407 36.71 12.73 -16.98
N GLY A 408 36.52 12.02 -15.87
CA GLY A 408 36.97 12.39 -14.52
C GLY A 408 36.22 13.51 -13.79
N ALA A 409 35.31 14.24 -14.43
CA ALA A 409 34.63 15.40 -13.86
C ALA A 409 33.12 15.16 -13.58
N ALA A 410 32.53 14.11 -14.12
CA ALA A 410 31.09 13.83 -13.96
C ALA A 410 30.80 13.13 -12.63
N MET A 411 29.69 13.50 -12.03
CA MET A 411 29.12 12.77 -10.89
C MET A 411 28.37 11.54 -11.40
N CYS A 412 28.66 10.38 -10.84
CA CYS A 412 28.04 9.13 -11.22
C CYS A 412 27.69 8.29 -10.01
N ARG A 413 26.76 7.36 -10.16
CA ARG A 413 26.43 6.39 -9.13
C ARG A 413 27.48 5.29 -9.06
N PRO A 414 28.02 4.98 -7.86
CA PRO A 414 28.95 3.87 -7.70
C PRO A 414 28.22 2.53 -7.92
N ASP A 415 28.97 1.51 -8.30
CA ASP A 415 28.45 0.17 -8.23
C ASP A 415 28.21 -0.24 -6.79
N LEU A 416 27.00 -0.71 -6.49
CA LEU A 416 26.66 -1.30 -5.20
C LEU A 416 26.74 -2.82 -5.31
N ILE A 417 27.57 -3.44 -4.50
CA ILE A 417 27.75 -4.88 -4.43
C ILE A 417 27.39 -5.35 -3.02
N VAL A 418 26.40 -6.20 -2.89
CA VAL A 418 25.99 -6.78 -1.61
C VAL A 418 26.24 -8.28 -1.62
N ASP A 419 27.06 -8.76 -0.70
CA ASP A 419 27.48 -10.17 -0.59
C ASP A 419 28.01 -10.76 -1.91
N GLY A 420 28.74 -9.93 -2.66
CA GLY A 420 29.32 -10.30 -3.96
C GLY A 420 28.37 -10.17 -5.15
N VAL A 421 27.11 -9.80 -4.93
CA VAL A 421 26.11 -9.59 -5.99
C VAL A 421 25.95 -8.12 -6.29
N ARG A 422 26.11 -7.73 -7.56
CA ARG A 422 25.89 -6.35 -8.02
C ARG A 422 24.43 -5.99 -7.95
N GLN A 423 24.14 -4.87 -7.32
CA GLN A 423 22.79 -4.36 -7.13
C GLN A 423 22.46 -3.29 -8.18
N ILE A 424 21.18 -3.08 -8.40
CA ILE A 424 20.69 -1.92 -9.15
C ILE A 424 20.89 -0.69 -8.26
N ASN A 425 21.66 0.28 -8.74
CA ASN A 425 21.86 1.54 -8.06
C ASN A 425 21.51 2.69 -9.02
N ASP A 426 20.23 2.96 -9.13
CA ASP A 426 19.69 4.02 -9.96
C ASP A 426 18.83 5.00 -9.12
N ALA A 427 18.28 6.03 -9.77
CA ALA A 427 17.46 7.04 -9.09
C ALA A 427 16.16 6.45 -8.50
N THR A 428 15.70 5.30 -8.99
CA THR A 428 14.48 4.66 -8.54
C THR A 428 14.71 3.84 -7.28
N PHE A 429 15.89 3.20 -7.16
CA PHE A 429 16.26 2.36 -6.03
C PHE A 429 17.57 2.84 -5.40
N PRO A 430 17.54 3.94 -4.64
CA PRO A 430 18.73 4.46 -3.96
C PRO A 430 19.29 3.46 -2.93
N VAL A 431 20.53 3.67 -2.56
CA VAL A 431 21.32 2.75 -1.71
C VAL A 431 20.60 2.41 -0.39
N ASP A 432 19.96 3.39 0.26
CA ASP A 432 19.28 3.19 1.54
C ASP A 432 18.01 2.35 1.46
N MET A 433 17.47 2.17 0.27
CA MET A 433 16.33 1.23 0.07
C MET A 433 16.79 -0.23 -0.02
N GLN A 434 18.07 -0.47 -0.26
CA GLN A 434 18.58 -1.80 -0.56
C GLN A 434 19.31 -2.45 0.60
N VAL A 435 19.92 -1.65 1.49
CA VAL A 435 20.73 -2.15 2.61
C VAL A 435 20.49 -1.34 3.86
N TRP A 436 20.12 -2.03 4.94
CA TRP A 436 19.86 -1.45 6.25
C TRP A 436 21.09 -1.54 7.15
N GLY A 437 21.27 -0.56 8.00
CA GLY A 437 22.41 -0.50 8.90
C GLY A 437 22.59 -1.74 9.80
N ASN A 438 21.49 -2.32 10.25
CA ASN A 438 21.50 -3.53 11.10
C ASN A 438 21.92 -4.82 10.37
N GLN A 439 21.92 -4.79 9.03
CA GLN A 439 22.39 -5.91 8.20
C GLN A 439 23.91 -5.85 7.96
N LEU A 440 24.54 -4.71 8.22
CA LEU A 440 25.94 -4.48 7.89
C LEU A 440 26.87 -5.27 8.81
N ARG A 441 27.83 -5.99 8.23
CA ARG A 441 28.94 -6.66 8.89
C ARG A 441 30.29 -6.08 8.51
N ALA A 442 30.44 -5.73 7.23
CA ALA A 442 31.59 -5.00 6.75
C ALA A 442 31.19 -4.16 5.53
N VAL A 443 31.88 -3.03 5.35
CA VAL A 443 31.65 -2.14 4.19
C VAL A 443 33.00 -1.70 3.65
N GLU A 444 33.15 -1.78 2.32
CA GLU A 444 34.31 -1.30 1.58
C GLU A 444 33.85 -0.20 0.64
N VAL A 445 34.53 0.93 0.65
CA VAL A 445 34.19 2.08 -0.20
C VAL A 445 35.40 2.47 -1.03
N TYR A 446 35.23 2.39 -2.33
CA TYR A 446 36.23 2.75 -3.34
C TYR A 446 35.75 3.98 -4.08
N SER A 447 36.15 5.17 -3.61
CA SER A 447 35.68 6.44 -4.16
C SER A 447 36.34 6.84 -5.49
N ARG A 448 37.34 6.08 -5.96
CA ARG A 448 38.02 6.29 -7.23
C ARG A 448 37.92 5.04 -8.09
N PRO A 449 37.66 5.15 -9.41
CA PRO A 449 37.61 3.99 -10.31
C PRO A 449 38.88 3.13 -10.28
N THR A 450 40.05 3.79 -10.18
CA THR A 450 41.36 3.13 -10.16
C THR A 450 41.67 2.37 -8.88
N SER A 451 40.91 2.62 -7.81
CA SER A 451 41.04 1.92 -6.53
C SER A 451 40.14 0.70 -6.41
N VAL A 452 39.18 0.52 -7.33
CA VAL A 452 38.25 -0.59 -7.31
C VAL A 452 38.96 -1.89 -7.67
N PRO A 453 38.91 -2.94 -6.83
CA PRO A 453 39.47 -4.25 -7.16
C PRO A 453 38.89 -4.81 -8.45
N VAL A 454 39.68 -5.59 -9.17
CA VAL A 454 39.29 -6.16 -10.48
C VAL A 454 37.97 -6.94 -10.41
N GLU A 455 37.73 -7.63 -9.30
CA GLU A 455 36.50 -8.39 -9.04
C GLU A 455 35.24 -7.55 -8.95
N PHE A 456 35.38 -6.25 -8.65
CA PHE A 456 34.28 -5.29 -8.50
C PHE A 456 34.25 -4.22 -9.59
N GLN A 457 35.21 -4.23 -10.50
CA GLN A 457 35.28 -3.25 -11.57
C GLN A 457 34.02 -3.26 -12.44
N SER A 458 33.52 -2.08 -12.76
CA SER A 458 32.42 -1.89 -13.68
C SER A 458 32.86 -1.16 -14.95
N MET A 459 32.06 -1.28 -15.99
CA MET A 459 32.27 -0.55 -17.23
C MET A 459 31.86 0.93 -17.14
N THR A 460 31.17 1.33 -16.06
CA THR A 460 30.71 2.73 -15.86
C THR A 460 31.85 3.68 -15.49
N GLY A 461 32.97 3.14 -15.01
CA GLY A 461 34.10 3.97 -14.57
C GLY A 461 33.81 4.80 -13.34
N CYS A 462 32.77 4.48 -12.56
CA CYS A 462 32.48 5.05 -11.26
C CYS A 462 33.18 4.24 -10.14
N GLY A 463 33.17 4.73 -8.91
CA GLY A 463 33.63 3.97 -7.76
C GLY A 463 32.74 2.78 -7.41
N ALA A 464 33.04 2.07 -6.34
CA ALA A 464 32.24 0.94 -5.87
C ALA A 464 32.04 0.98 -4.35
N ILE A 465 30.89 0.51 -3.92
CA ILE A 465 30.53 0.26 -2.52
C ILE A 465 30.26 -1.24 -2.39
N VAL A 466 31.05 -1.93 -1.58
CA VAL A 466 30.90 -3.36 -1.33
C VAL A 466 30.42 -3.56 0.10
N VAL A 467 29.29 -4.23 0.25
CA VAL A 467 28.62 -4.47 1.52
C VAL A 467 28.60 -5.97 1.79
N TRP A 468 28.97 -6.33 2.99
CA TRP A 468 28.89 -7.70 3.51
C TRP A 468 27.82 -7.73 4.60
N THR A 469 26.79 -8.55 4.40
CA THR A 469 25.68 -8.70 5.35
C THR A 469 25.76 -10.04 6.09
N GLY A 470 25.01 -10.19 7.16
CA GLY A 470 24.92 -11.45 7.89
C GLY A 470 23.91 -12.46 7.33
N MET A 471 23.36 -12.22 6.13
CA MET A 471 22.19 -12.98 5.64
C MET A 471 22.53 -14.30 4.92
N ASN A 472 23.79 -14.59 4.62
CA ASN A 472 24.17 -15.88 4.07
C ASN A 472 24.45 -16.90 5.20
N ARG A 473 23.41 -17.34 5.88
CA ARG A 473 23.42 -18.54 6.73
C ARG A 473 22.72 -19.69 6.03
#